data_a4fa30b6ab90527182d8a3a176be4fd9
#
_entry.id   a4fa30b6ab90527182d8a3a176be4fd9
#
_cell.length_a   1.000
_cell.length_b   1.000
_cell.length_c   1.000
_cell.angle_alpha   90.00
_cell.angle_beta   90.00
_cell.angle_gamma   90.00
#
_symmetry.space_group_name_H-M   'P 1'
#
loop_
_entity.id
_entity.type
_entity.pdbx_description
1 polymer ?
#
loop_
_entity_poly.entity_id
_entity_poly.type
_entity_poly.pdbx_seq_one_letter_code
_entity_poly.pdbx_strand_id
1 'polypeptide(L)'
;MIIRKPTIKINRLLAAKSGNLVYDERFHTGLNILSGCNGGGKTSVIQLLVYGLGYEVQNWKEEAGSCDEVFVECSLNGQSVTLNRALQTQRASMQLYYGNLDAGLKAGRGEWFSYPYNTGTKESFSQKLFEILGIPEVKLDASENLTMHQLLRLIYSNQANPPSSIFNIEAFDSAFKREAIGKYLCGLYDNDLYNEKIELSTSEKSLDKIITEIRAITNILGKTEISSELFTTDQLRNSYLDEIKSIKAEIMAKQEENRATYKEEKQATNQSANDITKIKESLYDTEVTQRDLEFEVEDIRLFLSELNQKLQEINDSMDAGNALSSIAFKVCPCCFSELPESTEGACSLCGSSDYLERRNTNMLRMKNEISIQLKESHKIYERKSQTLDDIGKKKKELETELRKSITKTVATVAVQNSQREKELFALYTKTGELEQKIADLERTEELRNAINALSTRRQEIQDKVSALKNSIELKESLARIRPGEVHKIISECVVSFLKSDSGSEKEFQEASEIEYDFAASRVSVNGKTYFSESSISYLNNAFHLALLKLSLAKDYARFPRLLILDGIENFGLEDQRSQNFQMSIKNYFAEEQAEHQIIIATKTIHPDLNNPEVRVGDHFTKEAKSLKM
;
A
#
# COMPACT_ATOMS: atom_id res chain seq x y z
N MET A 1 1.00 17.51 -9.78
CA MET A 1 1.18 17.81 -8.34
C MET A 1 2.61 18.31 -8.17
N ILE A 2 2.82 19.55 -7.72
CA ILE A 2 4.18 20.07 -7.47
C ILE A 2 4.67 19.34 -6.23
N ILE A 3 5.65 18.46 -6.38
CA ILE A 3 6.29 17.76 -5.25
C ILE A 3 7.04 18.85 -4.47
N ARG A 4 6.46 19.31 -3.37
CA ARG A 4 7.16 20.22 -2.46
C ARG A 4 8.21 19.41 -1.71
N LYS A 5 9.46 19.87 -1.72
CA LYS A 5 10.54 19.26 -0.94
C LYS A 5 10.21 19.41 0.54
N PRO A 6 10.26 18.37 1.35
CA PRO A 6 9.98 18.52 2.77
C PRO A 6 11.00 19.48 3.40
N THR A 7 10.49 20.48 4.09
CA THR A 7 11.34 21.49 4.77
C THR A 7 10.77 21.74 6.16
N ILE A 8 11.61 21.56 7.17
CA ILE A 8 11.34 21.92 8.57
C ILE A 8 12.32 23.02 8.94
N LYS A 9 11.79 24.13 9.43
CA LYS A 9 12.58 25.24 9.98
C LYS A 9 12.05 25.59 11.35
N ILE A 10 12.89 25.55 12.34
CA ILE A 10 12.59 25.97 13.70
C ILE A 10 12.74 27.48 13.79
N ASN A 11 11.69 28.16 14.27
CA ASN A 11 11.71 29.61 14.46
C ASN A 11 11.92 29.98 15.93
N ARG A 12 11.29 29.25 16.87
CA ARG A 12 11.36 29.53 18.30
C ARG A 12 11.08 28.28 19.12
N LEU A 13 11.80 28.12 20.22
CA LEU A 13 11.57 27.09 21.22
C LEU A 13 11.24 27.76 22.54
N LEU A 14 10.12 27.33 23.15
CA LEU A 14 9.71 27.79 24.46
C LEU A 14 9.45 26.58 25.35
N ALA A 15 9.91 26.60 26.58
CA ALA A 15 9.61 25.60 27.59
C ALA A 15 9.09 26.26 28.87
N ALA A 16 8.10 25.61 29.51
CA ALA A 16 7.45 26.09 30.71
C ALA A 16 7.52 25.05 31.84
N LYS A 17 7.60 25.55 33.08
CA LYS A 17 7.53 24.75 34.30
C LYS A 17 6.71 25.47 35.34
N SER A 18 5.68 24.80 35.87
CA SER A 18 4.77 25.36 36.88
C SER A 18 4.18 26.73 36.49
N GLY A 19 3.89 26.88 35.19
CA GLY A 19 3.36 28.14 34.62
C GLY A 19 4.41 29.24 34.41
N ASN A 20 5.67 29.01 34.74
CA ASN A 20 6.77 29.97 34.52
C ASN A 20 7.55 29.60 33.26
N LEU A 21 8.00 30.61 32.55
CA LEU A 21 8.84 30.47 31.36
C LEU A 21 10.27 30.14 31.79
N VAL A 22 10.78 28.96 31.38
CA VAL A 22 12.13 28.51 31.76
C VAL A 22 13.12 28.60 30.59
N TYR A 23 12.62 28.62 29.36
CA TYR A 23 13.40 28.79 28.14
C TYR A 23 12.60 29.50 27.06
N ASP A 24 13.19 30.44 26.35
CA ASP A 24 12.56 31.14 25.21
C ASP A 24 13.62 31.71 24.30
N GLU A 25 13.96 31.04 23.21
CA GLU A 25 14.95 31.49 22.25
C GLU A 25 14.52 31.31 20.81
N ARG A 26 14.98 32.18 19.94
CA ARG A 26 14.73 32.16 18.49
C ARG A 26 15.87 31.53 17.72
N PHE A 27 15.54 30.82 16.65
CA PHE A 27 16.49 30.21 15.74
C PHE A 27 16.48 30.91 14.38
N HIS A 28 17.60 30.80 13.67
CA HIS A 28 17.84 31.45 12.39
C HIS A 28 17.88 30.44 11.24
N THR A 29 17.74 30.89 10.00
CA THR A 29 18.05 30.11 8.81
C THR A 29 19.55 29.84 8.73
N GLY A 30 19.97 28.66 8.23
CA GLY A 30 21.39 28.29 8.16
C GLY A 30 21.94 27.75 9.48
N LEU A 31 23.15 28.13 9.85
CA LEU A 31 23.84 27.58 11.00
C LEU A 31 23.39 28.25 12.31
N ASN A 32 23.02 27.44 13.29
CA ASN A 32 22.62 27.85 14.65
C ASN A 32 23.50 27.14 15.68
N ILE A 33 24.16 27.89 16.57
CA ILE A 33 25.07 27.32 17.57
C ILE A 33 24.61 27.65 18.99
N LEU A 34 24.29 26.56 19.73
CA LEU A 34 24.06 26.58 21.16
C LEU A 34 25.39 26.32 21.87
N SER A 35 25.97 27.30 22.53
CA SER A 35 27.27 27.15 23.16
C SER A 35 27.20 27.18 24.70
N GLY A 36 28.07 26.44 25.36
CA GLY A 36 28.17 26.50 26.83
C GLY A 36 29.00 25.37 27.41
N CYS A 37 29.42 25.52 28.64
CA CYS A 37 30.23 24.54 29.33
C CYS A 37 29.48 23.20 29.52
N ASN A 38 30.21 22.11 29.87
CA ASN A 38 29.62 20.86 30.20
C ASN A 38 28.75 21.00 31.47
N GLY A 39 27.50 20.55 31.40
CA GLY A 39 26.50 20.74 32.45
C GLY A 39 25.76 22.09 32.37
N GLY A 40 25.97 22.91 31.32
CA GLY A 40 25.24 24.18 31.09
C GLY A 40 23.82 24.00 30.52
N GLY A 41 23.37 22.76 30.24
CA GLY A 41 21.97 22.45 29.83
C GLY A 41 21.74 22.45 28.32
N LYS A 42 22.76 22.48 27.46
CA LYS A 42 22.60 22.40 25.98
C LYS A 42 21.79 21.21 25.51
N THR A 43 22.18 20.01 25.97
CA THR A 43 21.46 18.76 25.66
C THR A 43 20.01 18.82 26.15
N SER A 44 19.74 19.48 27.29
CA SER A 44 18.38 19.67 27.81
C SER A 44 17.52 20.47 26.80
N VAL A 45 18.07 21.54 26.22
CA VAL A 45 17.39 22.34 25.17
C VAL A 45 17.15 21.49 23.92
N ILE A 46 18.16 20.75 23.45
CA ILE A 46 18.01 19.88 22.28
C ILE A 46 16.96 18.77 22.52
N GLN A 47 16.95 18.14 23.71
CA GLN A 47 15.93 17.15 24.06
C GLN A 47 14.52 17.71 24.02
N LEU A 48 14.29 18.92 24.55
CA LEU A 48 13.01 19.61 24.48
C LEU A 48 12.61 19.92 23.03
N LEU A 49 13.55 20.38 22.21
CA LEU A 49 13.32 20.68 20.80
C LEU A 49 12.88 19.44 20.02
N VAL A 50 13.66 18.36 20.08
CA VAL A 50 13.35 17.13 19.32
C VAL A 50 12.08 16.44 19.82
N TYR A 51 11.81 16.50 21.14
CA TYR A 51 10.56 16.01 21.71
C TYR A 51 9.35 16.78 21.18
N GLY A 52 9.44 18.12 21.13
CA GLY A 52 8.40 18.95 20.55
C GLY A 52 8.13 18.64 19.06
N LEU A 53 9.13 18.19 18.31
CA LEU A 53 9.00 17.75 16.92
C LEU A 53 8.45 16.32 16.76
N GLY A 54 8.31 15.55 17.85
CA GLY A 54 7.77 14.19 17.81
C GLY A 54 8.76 13.07 18.07
N TYR A 55 9.99 13.38 18.49
CA TYR A 55 10.94 12.38 18.95
C TYR A 55 10.57 11.88 20.35
N GLU A 56 10.77 10.60 20.66
CA GLU A 56 10.57 10.03 21.99
C GLU A 56 11.92 9.96 22.71
N VAL A 57 12.11 10.84 23.68
CA VAL A 57 13.32 10.88 24.50
C VAL A 57 13.26 9.79 25.57
N GLN A 58 14.17 8.82 25.50
CA GLN A 58 14.21 7.72 26.46
C GLN A 58 14.85 8.11 27.79
N ASN A 59 15.95 8.88 27.75
CA ASN A 59 16.74 9.28 28.91
C ASN A 59 16.77 10.81 29.02
N TRP A 60 15.82 11.36 29.71
CA TRP A 60 15.74 12.80 29.95
C TRP A 60 16.87 13.28 30.87
N LYS A 61 17.45 14.42 30.51
CA LYS A 61 18.22 15.21 31.49
C LYS A 61 17.25 15.73 32.56
N GLU A 62 17.69 15.75 33.82
CA GLU A 62 16.84 16.08 34.96
C GLU A 62 16.09 17.40 34.80
N GLU A 63 16.81 18.43 34.34
CA GLU A 63 16.22 19.75 34.11
C GLU A 63 15.16 19.74 33.01
N ALA A 64 15.44 19.11 31.86
CA ALA A 64 14.48 19.01 30.77
C ALA A 64 13.25 18.18 31.15
N GLY A 65 13.45 17.03 31.81
CA GLY A 65 12.37 16.16 32.28
C GLY A 65 11.47 16.77 33.35
N SER A 66 11.92 17.84 34.01
CA SER A 66 11.13 18.58 35.01
C SER A 66 10.23 19.67 34.43
N CYS A 67 10.31 19.96 33.14
CA CYS A 67 9.40 20.88 32.45
C CYS A 67 8.01 20.24 32.31
N ASP A 68 6.98 21.08 32.28
CA ASP A 68 5.59 20.60 32.13
C ASP A 68 5.22 20.45 30.66
N GLU A 69 5.64 21.42 29.84
CA GLU A 69 5.29 21.49 28.41
C GLU A 69 6.36 22.20 27.59
N VAL A 70 6.38 21.87 26.31
CA VAL A 70 7.24 22.51 25.32
C VAL A 70 6.43 22.98 24.13
N PHE A 71 6.77 24.17 23.63
CA PHE A 71 6.25 24.74 22.42
C PHE A 71 7.36 24.92 21.40
N VAL A 72 7.13 24.45 20.17
CA VAL A 72 8.03 24.64 19.04
C VAL A 72 7.30 25.41 17.94
N GLU A 73 7.68 26.66 17.74
CA GLU A 73 7.24 27.40 16.55
C GLU A 73 8.14 27.00 15.39
N CYS A 74 7.53 26.48 14.34
CA CYS A 74 8.28 26.06 13.15
C CYS A 74 7.52 26.39 11.85
N SER A 75 8.27 26.39 10.77
CA SER A 75 7.71 26.46 9.42
C SER A 75 7.86 25.09 8.77
N LEU A 76 6.73 24.49 8.38
CA LEU A 76 6.67 23.22 7.68
C LEU A 76 6.26 23.49 6.22
N ASN A 77 7.18 23.29 5.28
CA ASN A 77 6.98 23.67 3.87
C ASN A 77 6.51 25.10 3.64
N GLY A 78 7.01 26.04 4.46
CA GLY A 78 6.63 27.45 4.42
C GLY A 78 5.33 27.79 5.17
N GLN A 79 4.62 26.81 5.72
CA GLN A 79 3.45 27.01 6.57
C GLN A 79 3.90 27.19 8.03
N SER A 80 3.59 28.34 8.63
CA SER A 80 3.87 28.59 10.04
C SER A 80 2.94 27.79 10.92
N VAL A 81 3.50 27.01 11.83
CA VAL A 81 2.78 26.21 12.81
C VAL A 81 3.46 26.28 14.18
N THR A 82 2.67 26.14 15.23
CA THR A 82 3.19 25.97 16.60
C THR A 82 2.75 24.60 17.12
N LEU A 83 3.72 23.82 17.55
CA LEU A 83 3.53 22.48 18.14
C LEU A 83 3.65 22.61 19.65
N ASN A 84 2.74 21.98 20.40
CA ASN A 84 2.81 21.89 21.86
C ASN A 84 2.72 20.42 22.28
N ARG A 85 3.60 20.02 23.21
CA ARG A 85 3.56 18.70 23.87
C ARG A 85 3.81 18.82 25.36
N ALA A 86 2.98 18.09 26.15
CA ALA A 86 3.19 17.93 27.58
C ALA A 86 4.27 16.85 27.84
N LEU A 87 5.13 17.07 28.84
CA LEU A 87 6.22 16.15 29.17
C LEU A 87 5.82 15.09 30.21
N GLN A 88 4.85 15.38 31.07
CA GLN A 88 4.46 14.51 32.20
C GLN A 88 3.72 13.23 31.78
N THR A 89 3.33 13.09 30.53
CA THR A 89 2.57 11.95 30.01
C THR A 89 3.38 11.19 28.98
N GLN A 90 3.62 9.90 29.21
CA GLN A 90 4.24 9.04 28.19
C GLN A 90 3.35 9.00 26.94
N ARG A 91 3.97 9.13 25.75
CA ARG A 91 3.26 9.15 24.47
C ARG A 91 2.16 10.23 24.41
N ALA A 92 2.47 11.41 24.93
CA ALA A 92 1.56 12.55 24.92
C ALA A 92 1.07 12.86 23.49
N SER A 93 -0.19 13.25 23.39
CA SER A 93 -0.72 13.83 22.14
C SER A 93 -0.01 15.15 21.85
N MET A 94 0.10 15.48 20.56
CA MET A 94 0.58 16.77 20.12
C MET A 94 -0.59 17.70 19.87
N GLN A 95 -0.47 18.93 20.34
CA GLN A 95 -1.38 20.00 19.95
C GLN A 95 -0.69 20.85 18.87
N LEU A 96 -1.45 21.20 17.85
CA LEU A 96 -0.99 21.95 16.69
C LEU A 96 -1.86 23.22 16.53
N TYR A 97 -1.21 24.36 16.43
CA TYR A 97 -1.83 25.63 16.09
C TYR A 97 -1.27 26.13 14.75
N TYR A 98 -2.14 26.57 13.85
CA TYR A 98 -1.72 27.14 12.57
C TYR A 98 -1.41 28.64 12.74
N GLY A 99 -0.16 28.96 12.98
CA GLY A 99 0.34 30.31 13.21
C GLY A 99 1.57 30.34 14.09
N ASN A 100 2.02 31.54 14.42
CA ASN A 100 3.16 31.77 15.29
C ASN A 100 2.82 31.53 16.77
N LEU A 101 3.85 31.37 17.59
CA LEU A 101 3.71 31.07 19.01
C LEU A 101 2.97 32.16 19.78
N ASP A 102 3.25 33.46 19.50
CA ASP A 102 2.62 34.57 20.22
C ASP A 102 1.07 34.61 19.98
N ALA A 103 0.63 34.25 18.78
CA ALA A 103 -0.80 34.11 18.48
C ALA A 103 -1.38 32.84 19.14
N GLY A 104 -0.64 31.71 19.08
CA GLY A 104 -1.04 30.45 19.72
C GLY A 104 -1.25 30.57 21.22
N LEU A 105 -0.36 31.27 21.93
CA LEU A 105 -0.47 31.50 23.38
C LEU A 105 -1.68 32.35 23.76
N LYS A 106 -2.18 33.20 22.85
CA LYS A 106 -3.39 34.01 23.04
C LYS A 106 -4.66 33.31 22.57
N ALA A 107 -4.53 32.26 21.77
CA ALA A 107 -5.62 31.54 21.17
C ALA A 107 -6.42 30.74 22.21
N GLY A 108 -7.72 30.62 21.99
CA GLY A 108 -8.59 29.77 22.80
C GLY A 108 -8.31 28.27 22.57
N ARG A 109 -8.70 27.45 23.56
CA ARG A 109 -8.50 25.97 23.44
C ARG A 109 -9.14 25.35 22.18
N GLY A 110 -10.17 25.96 21.62
CA GLY A 110 -10.85 25.47 20.41
C GLY A 110 -10.09 25.72 19.11
N GLU A 111 -9.03 26.52 19.13
CA GLU A 111 -8.19 26.85 17.97
C GLU A 111 -6.96 25.93 17.86
N TRP A 112 -6.71 25.12 18.87
CA TRP A 112 -5.67 24.10 18.90
C TRP A 112 -6.21 22.75 18.51
N PHE A 113 -5.57 22.10 17.54
CA PHE A 113 -5.92 20.75 17.07
C PHE A 113 -5.10 19.71 17.81
N SER A 114 -5.74 18.74 18.44
CA SER A 114 -5.05 17.68 19.19
C SER A 114 -4.97 16.39 18.37
N TYR A 115 -3.77 15.90 18.16
CA TYR A 115 -3.47 14.68 17.44
C TYR A 115 -2.84 13.65 18.38
N PRO A 116 -3.36 12.41 18.42
CA PRO A 116 -2.81 11.34 19.28
C PRO A 116 -1.44 10.87 18.79
N TYR A 117 -0.71 10.21 19.66
CA TYR A 117 0.57 9.59 19.33
C TYR A 117 0.41 8.45 18.33
N ASN A 118 -0.52 7.53 18.58
CA ASN A 118 -0.79 6.37 17.72
C ASN A 118 -2.02 6.58 16.86
N THR A 119 -2.00 5.97 15.68
CA THR A 119 -3.16 5.88 14.81
C THR A 119 -4.21 4.95 15.43
N GLY A 120 -5.43 5.46 15.58
CA GLY A 120 -6.59 4.69 16.03
C GLY A 120 -7.80 5.11 15.21
N THR A 121 -8.84 5.61 15.87
CA THR A 121 -10.01 6.23 15.21
C THR A 121 -9.72 7.63 14.67
N LYS A 122 -8.59 8.24 15.05
CA LYS A 122 -8.15 9.56 14.63
C LYS A 122 -6.76 9.49 14.00
N GLU A 123 -6.48 10.43 13.11
CA GLU A 123 -5.17 10.65 12.53
C GLU A 123 -4.13 10.94 13.62
N SER A 124 -2.94 10.30 13.53
CA SER A 124 -1.84 10.55 14.45
C SER A 124 -1.11 11.85 14.11
N PHE A 125 -0.38 12.42 15.08
CA PHE A 125 0.40 13.62 14.79
C PHE A 125 1.49 13.40 13.73
N SER A 126 2.07 12.21 13.65
CA SER A 126 3.05 11.88 12.59
C SER A 126 2.42 11.95 11.21
N GLN A 127 1.21 11.40 11.04
CA GLN A 127 0.47 11.49 9.78
C GLN A 127 0.17 12.95 9.42
N LYS A 128 -0.28 13.74 10.42
CA LYS A 128 -0.57 15.17 10.19
C LYS A 128 0.66 15.98 9.81
N LEU A 129 1.77 15.76 10.48
CA LEU A 129 3.03 16.42 10.11
C LEU A 129 3.50 16.00 8.71
N PHE A 130 3.35 14.73 8.34
CA PHE A 130 3.68 14.24 7.00
C PHE A 130 2.79 14.86 5.92
N GLU A 131 1.50 14.99 6.19
CA GLU A 131 0.57 15.69 5.28
C GLU A 131 1.06 17.11 4.99
N ILE A 132 1.39 17.90 6.05
CA ILE A 132 1.86 19.28 5.91
C ILE A 132 3.22 19.31 5.18
N LEU A 133 4.10 18.36 5.46
CA LEU A 133 5.42 18.25 4.82
C LEU A 133 5.34 17.70 3.39
N GLY A 134 4.17 17.24 2.93
CA GLY A 134 4.01 16.57 1.63
C GLY A 134 4.73 15.23 1.56
N ILE A 135 4.93 14.59 2.70
CA ILE A 135 5.55 13.27 2.83
C ILE A 135 4.45 12.22 2.71
N PRO A 136 4.47 11.31 1.71
CA PRO A 136 3.47 10.26 1.61
C PRO A 136 3.59 9.28 2.78
N GLU A 137 2.47 8.70 3.19
CA GLU A 137 2.49 7.61 4.15
C GLU A 137 3.24 6.40 3.58
N VAL A 138 4.19 5.90 4.34
CA VAL A 138 5.02 4.75 3.96
C VAL A 138 4.92 3.69 5.04
N LYS A 139 4.66 2.46 4.63
CA LYS A 139 4.73 1.29 5.49
C LYS A 139 6.19 0.83 5.58
N LEU A 140 6.71 0.74 6.78
CA LEU A 140 8.03 0.15 7.03
C LEU A 140 7.98 -1.38 6.99
N ASP A 141 6.87 -1.95 7.50
CA ASP A 141 6.54 -3.36 7.37
C ASP A 141 5.00 -3.56 7.32
N ALA A 142 4.52 -4.81 7.40
CA ALA A 142 3.09 -5.12 7.31
C ALA A 142 2.23 -4.45 8.41
N SER A 143 2.83 -4.02 9.52
CA SER A 143 2.14 -3.55 10.73
C SER A 143 2.48 -2.12 11.15
N GLU A 144 3.59 -1.55 10.67
CA GLU A 144 4.09 -0.25 11.13
C GLU A 144 4.24 0.76 9.99
N ASN A 145 3.68 1.95 10.21
CA ASN A 145 3.91 3.10 9.35
C ASN A 145 5.15 3.87 9.82
N LEU A 146 5.84 4.52 8.87
CA LEU A 146 6.90 5.48 9.17
C LEU A 146 6.34 6.62 10.04
N THR A 147 7.08 7.04 11.07
CA THR A 147 6.66 8.09 12.01
C THR A 147 7.69 9.21 12.06
N MET A 148 7.31 10.39 12.59
CA MET A 148 8.25 11.51 12.84
C MET A 148 9.40 11.10 13.75
N HIS A 149 9.11 10.28 14.77
CA HIS A 149 10.15 9.75 15.65
C HIS A 149 11.22 8.98 14.86
N GLN A 150 10.81 8.12 13.95
CA GLN A 150 11.75 7.32 13.14
C GLN A 150 12.56 8.17 12.15
N LEU A 151 11.97 9.21 11.56
CA LEU A 151 12.73 10.17 10.73
C LEU A 151 13.76 10.94 11.56
N LEU A 152 13.38 11.40 12.75
CA LEU A 152 14.25 12.15 13.64
C LEU A 152 15.44 11.33 14.14
N ARG A 153 15.40 10.00 14.12
CA ARG A 153 16.56 9.15 14.46
C ARG A 153 17.79 9.35 13.57
N LEU A 154 17.61 9.86 12.36
CA LEU A 154 18.70 10.16 11.43
C LEU A 154 18.93 11.68 11.23
N ILE A 155 17.94 12.51 11.58
CA ILE A 155 18.01 13.97 11.52
C ILE A 155 18.68 14.56 12.76
N TYR A 156 18.58 13.84 13.88
CA TYR A 156 19.13 14.24 15.16
C TYR A 156 20.26 13.30 15.58
N SER A 157 21.48 13.80 15.64
CA SER A 157 22.65 13.10 16.20
C SER A 157 22.68 13.32 17.71
N ASN A 158 22.42 12.26 18.51
CA ASN A 158 22.32 12.32 19.96
C ASN A 158 23.71 12.09 20.61
N GLN A 159 24.05 12.92 21.57
CA GLN A 159 25.27 12.78 22.37
C GLN A 159 25.42 11.41 23.05
N ALA A 160 24.32 10.75 23.42
CA ALA A 160 24.33 9.47 24.12
C ALA A 160 24.54 8.26 23.20
N ASN A 161 24.54 8.44 21.88
CA ASN A 161 24.74 7.34 20.94
C ASN A 161 26.20 6.87 20.94
N PRO A 162 26.45 5.55 20.74
CA PRO A 162 27.80 5.07 20.44
C PRO A 162 28.37 5.81 19.22
N PRO A 163 29.65 6.17 19.23
CA PRO A 163 30.26 6.88 18.10
C PRO A 163 30.20 6.07 16.81
N SER A 164 30.10 4.76 16.89
CA SER A 164 30.02 3.86 15.74
C SER A 164 28.66 3.83 15.03
N SER A 165 27.63 4.51 15.54
CA SER A 165 26.28 4.48 14.98
C SER A 165 25.85 5.81 14.36
N ILE A 166 25.36 5.77 13.12
CA ILE A 166 24.74 6.93 12.45
C ILE A 166 23.28 7.14 12.84
N PHE A 167 22.60 6.09 13.37
CA PHE A 167 21.25 6.20 13.89
C PHE A 167 21.24 6.31 15.41
N ASN A 168 20.24 7.01 15.94
CA ASN A 168 19.91 6.88 17.35
C ASN A 168 19.43 5.44 17.62
N ILE A 169 20.14 4.74 18.53
CA ILE A 169 19.86 3.33 18.86
C ILE A 169 18.63 3.23 19.75
N GLU A 170 17.79 2.23 19.47
CA GLU A 170 16.57 1.94 20.22
C GLU A 170 16.49 0.46 20.61
N ALA A 171 15.71 0.18 21.66
CA ALA A 171 15.31 -1.18 21.96
C ALA A 171 14.45 -1.73 20.80
N PHE A 172 14.72 -2.96 20.36
CA PHE A 172 14.02 -3.60 19.22
C PHE A 172 14.25 -2.95 17.84
N ASP A 173 15.39 -2.31 17.66
CA ASP A 173 15.79 -1.70 16.39
C ASP A 173 16.25 -2.77 15.39
N SER A 174 15.56 -2.89 14.25
CA SER A 174 15.92 -3.86 13.21
C SER A 174 16.75 -3.22 12.10
N ALA A 175 17.71 -3.96 11.57
CA ALA A 175 18.49 -3.57 10.39
C ALA A 175 17.60 -3.16 9.20
N PHE A 176 16.51 -3.89 9.00
CA PHE A 176 15.53 -3.62 7.95
C PHE A 176 14.88 -2.24 8.11
N LYS A 177 14.47 -1.85 9.34
CA LYS A 177 13.87 -0.53 9.60
C LYS A 177 14.87 0.59 9.33
N ARG A 178 16.13 0.46 9.80
CA ARG A 178 17.17 1.45 9.52
C ARG A 178 17.42 1.63 8.03
N GLU A 179 17.52 0.53 7.30
CA GLU A 179 17.71 0.55 5.85
C GLU A 179 16.54 1.25 5.14
N ALA A 180 15.29 0.92 5.53
CA ALA A 180 14.10 1.53 4.96
C ALA A 180 14.05 3.06 5.22
N ILE A 181 14.35 3.50 6.45
CA ILE A 181 14.40 4.93 6.82
C ILE A 181 15.47 5.65 6.01
N GLY A 182 16.70 5.10 5.96
CA GLY A 182 17.81 5.71 5.22
C GLY A 182 17.52 5.82 3.73
N LYS A 183 17.07 4.73 3.10
CA LYS A 183 16.68 4.71 1.68
C LYS A 183 15.53 5.69 1.41
N TYR A 184 14.57 5.79 2.31
CA TYR A 184 13.45 6.72 2.19
C TYR A 184 13.93 8.17 2.20
N LEU A 185 14.75 8.58 3.17
CA LEU A 185 15.28 9.93 3.28
C LEU A 185 16.17 10.32 2.10
N CYS A 186 16.92 9.35 1.56
CA CYS A 186 17.70 9.53 0.34
C CYS A 186 16.87 9.56 -0.95
N GLY A 187 15.55 9.30 -0.90
CA GLY A 187 14.68 9.23 -2.08
C GLY A 187 14.92 7.99 -2.94
N LEU A 188 15.49 6.94 -2.37
CA LEU A 188 15.72 5.63 -3.00
C LEU A 188 14.53 4.67 -2.82
N TYR A 189 13.60 4.99 -1.95
CA TYR A 189 12.37 4.25 -1.73
C TYR A 189 11.22 4.90 -2.50
N ASP A 190 10.72 4.20 -3.50
CA ASP A 190 9.62 4.68 -4.34
C ASP A 190 8.34 3.90 -4.02
N ASN A 191 7.49 4.49 -3.17
CA ASN A 191 6.21 3.93 -2.78
C ASN A 191 5.24 3.86 -3.98
N ASP A 192 5.35 4.80 -4.91
CA ASP A 192 4.49 4.84 -6.10
C ASP A 192 4.81 3.67 -7.03
N LEU A 193 6.09 3.34 -7.20
CA LEU A 193 6.52 2.17 -7.97
C LEU A 193 5.96 0.87 -7.36
N TYR A 194 5.98 0.74 -6.03
CA TYR A 194 5.43 -0.42 -5.34
C TYR A 194 3.91 -0.54 -5.53
N ASN A 195 3.19 0.58 -5.35
CA ASN A 195 1.74 0.61 -5.54
C ASN A 195 1.34 0.31 -6.99
N GLU A 196 2.06 0.87 -7.97
CA GLU A 196 1.82 0.58 -9.39
C GLU A 196 2.07 -0.89 -9.74
N LYS A 197 3.07 -1.55 -9.13
CA LYS A 197 3.29 -3.00 -9.30
C LYS A 197 2.14 -3.84 -8.75
N ILE A 198 1.57 -3.48 -7.61
CA ILE A 198 0.37 -4.13 -7.06
C ILE A 198 -0.82 -3.90 -7.99
N GLU A 199 -1.02 -2.66 -8.44
CA GLU A 199 -2.12 -2.31 -9.34
C GLU A 199 -1.99 -3.01 -10.70
N LEU A 200 -0.79 -3.14 -11.23
CA LEU A 200 -0.50 -3.92 -12.43
C LEU A 200 -0.91 -5.39 -12.25
N SER A 201 -0.46 -6.03 -11.17
CA SER A 201 -0.80 -7.43 -10.89
C SER A 201 -2.32 -7.66 -10.75
N THR A 202 -3.03 -6.75 -10.10
CA THR A 202 -4.50 -6.84 -9.96
C THR A 202 -5.22 -6.60 -11.28
N SER A 203 -4.72 -5.68 -12.11
CA SER A 203 -5.26 -5.38 -13.43
C SER A 203 -5.03 -6.52 -14.42
N GLU A 204 -3.86 -7.17 -14.38
CA GLU A 204 -3.57 -8.36 -15.21
C GLU A 204 -4.50 -9.53 -14.86
N LYS A 205 -4.72 -9.80 -13.56
CA LYS A 205 -5.69 -10.83 -13.13
C LYS A 205 -7.11 -10.53 -13.60
N SER A 206 -7.52 -9.25 -13.57
CA SER A 206 -8.83 -8.82 -14.06
C SER A 206 -8.95 -8.98 -15.57
N LEU A 207 -7.88 -8.72 -16.31
CA LEU A 207 -7.80 -8.91 -17.76
C LEU A 207 -7.96 -10.38 -18.13
N ASP A 208 -7.25 -11.28 -17.44
CA ASP A 208 -7.33 -12.73 -17.68
C ASP A 208 -8.74 -13.27 -17.40
N LYS A 209 -9.40 -12.77 -16.35
CA LYS A 209 -10.79 -13.12 -16.06
C LYS A 209 -11.72 -12.72 -17.20
N ILE A 210 -11.65 -11.49 -17.68
CA ILE A 210 -12.49 -11.02 -18.78
C ILE A 210 -12.22 -11.80 -20.08
N ILE A 211 -10.96 -12.11 -20.38
CA ILE A 211 -10.61 -12.94 -21.55
C ILE A 211 -11.26 -14.32 -21.45
N THR A 212 -11.26 -14.90 -20.26
CA THR A 212 -11.87 -16.20 -20.00
C THR A 212 -13.39 -16.16 -20.18
N GLU A 213 -14.04 -15.10 -19.66
CA GLU A 213 -15.48 -14.86 -19.85
C GLU A 213 -15.85 -14.70 -21.32
N ILE A 214 -15.10 -13.89 -22.08
CA ILE A 214 -15.32 -13.72 -23.52
C ILE A 214 -15.19 -15.07 -24.26
N ARG A 215 -14.17 -15.87 -23.94
CA ARG A 215 -13.99 -17.20 -24.56
C ARG A 215 -15.15 -18.13 -24.25
N ALA A 216 -15.64 -18.12 -23.00
CA ALA A 216 -16.78 -18.96 -22.61
C ALA A 216 -18.04 -18.60 -23.41
N ILE A 217 -18.37 -17.30 -23.51
CA ILE A 217 -19.53 -16.83 -24.28
C ILE A 217 -19.37 -17.11 -25.78
N THR A 218 -18.17 -16.90 -26.34
CA THR A 218 -17.87 -17.18 -27.75
C THR A 218 -18.03 -18.67 -28.08
N ASN A 219 -17.63 -19.57 -27.16
CA ASN A 219 -17.81 -21.01 -27.32
C ASN A 219 -19.30 -21.43 -27.31
N ILE A 220 -20.13 -20.71 -26.55
CA ILE A 220 -21.59 -20.93 -26.54
C ILE A 220 -22.17 -20.47 -27.88
N LEU A 221 -21.78 -19.30 -28.38
CA LEU A 221 -22.24 -18.79 -29.68
C LEU A 221 -21.78 -19.64 -30.87
N GLY A 222 -20.57 -20.20 -30.83
CA GLY A 222 -20.04 -21.06 -31.89
C GLY A 222 -20.72 -22.42 -32.01
N LYS A 223 -21.52 -22.82 -31.02
CA LYS A 223 -22.36 -24.05 -31.05
C LYS A 223 -23.77 -23.80 -31.60
N THR A 224 -24.17 -22.53 -31.76
CA THR A 224 -25.45 -22.20 -32.41
C THR A 224 -25.22 -22.06 -33.90
N GLU A 225 -25.91 -22.86 -34.71
CA GLU A 225 -25.84 -22.92 -36.19
C GLU A 225 -26.37 -21.66 -36.89
N ILE A 226 -26.34 -20.50 -36.25
CA ILE A 226 -26.76 -19.25 -36.85
C ILE A 226 -25.55 -18.65 -37.60
N SER A 227 -25.49 -18.98 -38.88
CA SER A 227 -24.52 -18.48 -39.84
C SER A 227 -24.44 -16.95 -39.79
N SER A 228 -23.21 -16.46 -39.96
CA SER A 228 -22.75 -15.05 -39.93
C SER A 228 -23.21 -14.25 -41.16
N GLU A 229 -24.42 -14.39 -41.64
CA GLU A 229 -24.92 -13.57 -42.73
C GLU A 229 -25.58 -12.29 -42.20
N LEU A 230 -25.16 -11.20 -42.76
CA LEU A 230 -25.41 -9.77 -42.53
C LEU A 230 -26.89 -9.30 -42.58
N PHE A 231 -27.85 -10.13 -42.25
CA PHE A 231 -29.20 -9.67 -42.01
C PHE A 231 -29.34 -9.31 -40.52
N THR A 232 -29.68 -8.06 -40.27
CA THR A 232 -29.87 -7.58 -38.91
C THR A 232 -30.86 -8.49 -38.20
N THR A 233 -30.51 -8.99 -37.02
CA THR A 233 -31.34 -9.86 -36.16
C THR A 233 -32.75 -9.28 -36.02
N ASP A 234 -32.86 -7.97 -36.01
CA ASP A 234 -34.11 -7.21 -36.02
C ASP A 234 -34.98 -7.43 -37.27
N GLN A 235 -34.40 -7.55 -38.45
CA GLN A 235 -35.16 -7.77 -39.68
C GLN A 235 -35.73 -9.20 -39.74
N LEU A 236 -34.94 -10.20 -39.29
CA LEU A 236 -35.36 -11.58 -39.16
C LEU A 236 -36.45 -11.73 -38.10
N ARG A 237 -36.26 -11.08 -36.95
CA ARG A 237 -37.26 -11.06 -35.89
C ARG A 237 -38.59 -10.46 -36.35
N ASN A 238 -38.54 -9.30 -37.01
CA ASN A 238 -39.72 -8.64 -37.52
C ASN A 238 -40.40 -9.47 -38.59
N SER A 239 -39.67 -10.18 -39.49
CA SER A 239 -40.24 -11.08 -40.46
C SER A 239 -40.97 -12.26 -39.82
N TYR A 240 -40.41 -12.84 -38.76
CA TYR A 240 -41.09 -13.94 -37.99
C TYR A 240 -42.32 -13.43 -37.23
N LEU A 241 -42.26 -12.19 -36.68
CA LEU A 241 -43.42 -11.60 -36.03
C LEU A 241 -44.56 -11.30 -37.00
N ASP A 242 -44.26 -10.86 -38.22
CA ASP A 242 -45.27 -10.62 -39.24
C ASP A 242 -45.85 -11.93 -39.79
N GLU A 243 -45.02 -13.00 -39.90
CA GLU A 243 -45.49 -14.31 -40.27
C GLU A 243 -46.41 -14.88 -39.17
N ILE A 244 -46.07 -14.72 -37.87
CA ILE A 244 -46.92 -15.09 -36.76
C ILE A 244 -48.26 -14.34 -36.75
N LYS A 245 -48.27 -13.06 -37.07
CA LYS A 245 -49.52 -12.26 -37.20
C LYS A 245 -50.40 -12.79 -38.32
N SER A 246 -49.78 -13.09 -39.46
CA SER A 246 -50.50 -13.68 -40.62
C SER A 246 -51.12 -15.04 -40.27
N ILE A 247 -50.37 -15.92 -39.63
CA ILE A 247 -50.86 -17.24 -39.21
C ILE A 247 -51.97 -17.10 -38.14
N LYS A 248 -51.84 -16.17 -37.17
CA LYS A 248 -52.87 -15.91 -36.16
C LYS A 248 -54.18 -15.40 -36.80
N ALA A 249 -54.08 -14.57 -37.83
CA ALA A 249 -55.25 -14.10 -38.59
C ALA A 249 -55.91 -15.25 -39.37
N GLU A 250 -55.14 -16.17 -39.97
CA GLU A 250 -55.63 -17.36 -40.65
C GLU A 250 -56.31 -18.33 -39.69
N ILE A 251 -55.73 -18.53 -38.47
CA ILE A 251 -56.33 -19.34 -37.39
C ILE A 251 -57.68 -18.74 -36.99
N MET A 252 -57.78 -17.43 -36.78
CA MET A 252 -59.05 -16.76 -36.43
C MET A 252 -60.13 -16.94 -37.49
N ALA A 253 -59.75 -16.74 -38.77
CA ALA A 253 -60.68 -16.91 -39.90
C ALA A 253 -61.21 -18.36 -39.96
N LYS A 254 -60.33 -19.35 -39.84
CA LYS A 254 -60.72 -20.79 -39.78
C LYS A 254 -61.53 -21.15 -38.54
N GLN A 255 -61.30 -20.49 -37.39
CA GLN A 255 -62.12 -20.69 -36.19
C GLN A 255 -63.50 -20.08 -36.27
N GLU A 256 -63.69 -18.95 -36.93
CA GLU A 256 -65.01 -18.36 -37.17
C GLU A 256 -65.85 -19.18 -38.15
N GLU A 257 -65.25 -19.74 -39.17
CA GLU A 257 -65.90 -20.67 -40.11
C GLU A 257 -66.38 -21.95 -39.40
N ASN A 258 -65.65 -22.42 -38.36
CA ASN A 258 -66.00 -23.58 -37.53
C ASN A 258 -67.04 -23.25 -36.42
N ARG A 259 -67.22 -21.98 -36.02
CA ARG A 259 -68.19 -21.59 -34.93
C ARG A 259 -69.64 -21.88 -35.30
N ALA A 260 -69.97 -22.06 -36.56
CA ALA A 260 -71.30 -22.37 -37.01
C ALA A 260 -71.73 -23.85 -36.84
N THR A 261 -70.75 -24.74 -36.61
CA THR A 261 -71.00 -26.22 -36.65
C THR A 261 -70.72 -26.97 -35.31
N TYR A 262 -70.14 -26.29 -34.28
CA TYR A 262 -69.60 -26.96 -33.10
C TYR A 262 -70.09 -26.39 -31.78
N LYS A 263 -71.19 -26.78 -31.23
CA LYS A 263 -71.61 -26.45 -29.84
C LYS A 263 -71.44 -27.59 -28.82
N GLU A 264 -71.18 -28.84 -29.21
CA GLU A 264 -71.24 -30.03 -28.31
C GLU A 264 -69.89 -30.74 -28.07
N GLU A 265 -68.87 -30.61 -28.91
CA GLU A 265 -67.57 -31.35 -28.74
C GLU A 265 -66.45 -30.59 -28.08
N LYS A 266 -66.71 -29.35 -27.67
CA LYS A 266 -65.71 -28.38 -27.26
C LYS A 266 -65.09 -28.59 -25.88
N GLN A 267 -65.66 -29.39 -25.02
CA GLN A 267 -65.20 -29.57 -23.62
C GLN A 267 -64.01 -30.53 -23.47
N ALA A 268 -63.91 -31.57 -24.20
CA ALA A 268 -62.86 -32.57 -24.08
C ALA A 268 -61.51 -32.11 -24.72
N THR A 269 -61.59 -31.39 -25.87
CA THR A 269 -60.41 -30.95 -26.59
C THR A 269 -59.73 -29.75 -25.89
N ASN A 270 -60.52 -28.86 -25.29
CA ASN A 270 -59.97 -27.73 -24.50
C ASN A 270 -59.23 -28.19 -23.23
N GLN A 271 -59.67 -29.30 -22.63
CA GLN A 271 -59.02 -29.83 -21.44
C GLN A 271 -57.64 -30.43 -21.74
N SER A 272 -57.52 -31.17 -22.85
CA SER A 272 -56.25 -31.73 -23.32
C SER A 272 -55.26 -30.65 -23.81
N ALA A 273 -55.73 -29.59 -24.43
CA ALA A 273 -54.90 -28.46 -24.84
C ALA A 273 -54.37 -27.66 -23.63
N ASN A 274 -55.21 -27.47 -22.59
CA ASN A 274 -54.79 -26.83 -21.34
C ASN A 274 -53.75 -27.68 -20.57
N ASP A 275 -53.88 -28.99 -20.60
CA ASP A 275 -52.91 -29.88 -19.94
C ASP A 275 -51.55 -29.86 -20.66
N ILE A 276 -51.51 -29.83 -21.98
CA ILE A 276 -50.28 -29.68 -22.78
C ILE A 276 -49.59 -28.31 -22.49
N THR A 277 -50.39 -27.25 -22.38
CA THR A 277 -49.87 -25.91 -22.06
C THR A 277 -49.21 -25.89 -20.66
N LYS A 278 -49.86 -26.48 -19.66
CA LYS A 278 -49.30 -26.57 -18.29
C LYS A 278 -48.01 -27.39 -18.24
N ILE A 279 -47.92 -28.49 -18.98
CA ILE A 279 -46.71 -29.30 -19.07
C ILE A 279 -45.58 -28.50 -19.73
N LYS A 280 -45.87 -27.72 -20.79
CA LYS A 280 -44.90 -26.86 -21.44
C LYS A 280 -44.39 -25.71 -20.53
N GLU A 281 -45.28 -25.08 -19.78
CA GLU A 281 -44.89 -24.07 -18.77
C GLU A 281 -43.99 -24.68 -17.69
N SER A 282 -44.33 -25.85 -17.17
CA SER A 282 -43.53 -26.58 -16.19
C SER A 282 -42.17 -27.02 -16.75
N LEU A 283 -42.11 -27.36 -18.02
CA LEU A 283 -40.85 -27.70 -18.71
C LEU A 283 -39.96 -26.48 -18.84
N TYR A 284 -40.52 -25.35 -19.27
CA TYR A 284 -39.80 -24.08 -19.37
C TYR A 284 -39.21 -23.64 -18.02
N ASP A 285 -40.02 -23.64 -16.94
CA ASP A 285 -39.55 -23.30 -15.59
C ASP A 285 -38.42 -24.24 -15.11
N THR A 286 -38.54 -25.51 -15.46
CA THR A 286 -37.53 -26.54 -15.13
C THR A 286 -36.22 -26.28 -15.91
N GLU A 287 -36.31 -25.87 -17.16
CA GLU A 287 -35.15 -25.54 -18.00
C GLU A 287 -34.45 -24.26 -17.54
N VAL A 288 -35.17 -23.24 -17.07
CA VAL A 288 -34.61 -22.03 -16.47
C VAL A 288 -33.87 -22.41 -15.20
N THR A 289 -34.49 -23.17 -14.30
CA THR A 289 -33.87 -23.60 -13.04
C THR A 289 -32.66 -24.49 -13.26
N GLN A 290 -32.67 -25.36 -14.26
CA GLN A 290 -31.51 -26.18 -14.63
C GLN A 290 -30.32 -25.31 -15.03
N ARG A 291 -30.54 -24.28 -15.86
CA ARG A 291 -29.49 -23.36 -16.31
C ARG A 291 -28.86 -22.56 -15.17
N ASP A 292 -29.70 -22.03 -14.29
CA ASP A 292 -29.21 -21.27 -13.13
C ASP A 292 -28.33 -22.15 -12.22
N LEU A 293 -28.75 -23.40 -12.01
CA LEU A 293 -27.95 -24.35 -11.23
C LEU A 293 -26.68 -24.81 -11.95
N GLU A 294 -26.66 -24.93 -13.26
CA GLU A 294 -25.45 -25.23 -14.04
C GLU A 294 -24.40 -24.11 -13.86
N PHE A 295 -24.82 -22.83 -13.87
CA PHE A 295 -23.94 -21.72 -13.58
C PHE A 295 -23.41 -21.77 -12.15
N GLU A 296 -24.27 -22.00 -11.15
CA GLU A 296 -23.85 -22.07 -9.76
C GLU A 296 -22.85 -23.22 -9.50
N VAL A 297 -23.09 -24.39 -10.08
CA VAL A 297 -22.20 -25.55 -9.96
C VAL A 297 -20.83 -25.26 -10.59
N GLU A 298 -20.82 -24.62 -11.76
CA GLU A 298 -19.56 -24.28 -12.42
C GLU A 298 -18.76 -23.21 -11.65
N ASP A 299 -19.43 -22.21 -11.08
CA ASP A 299 -18.80 -21.20 -10.24
C ASP A 299 -18.16 -21.83 -8.98
N ILE A 300 -18.89 -22.72 -8.32
CA ILE A 300 -18.35 -23.47 -7.17
C ILE A 300 -17.17 -24.36 -7.60
N ARG A 301 -17.21 -24.97 -8.77
CA ARG A 301 -16.12 -25.80 -9.31
C ARG A 301 -14.85 -24.99 -9.53
N LEU A 302 -14.98 -23.78 -10.07
CA LEU A 302 -13.87 -22.84 -10.25
C LEU A 302 -13.29 -22.42 -8.91
N PHE A 303 -14.15 -22.08 -7.94
CA PHE A 303 -13.73 -21.72 -6.59
C PHE A 303 -12.98 -22.86 -5.88
N LEU A 304 -13.46 -24.10 -6.01
CA LEU A 304 -12.76 -25.29 -5.48
C LEU A 304 -11.39 -25.49 -6.12
N SER A 305 -11.27 -25.22 -7.42
CA SER A 305 -9.98 -25.26 -8.12
C SER A 305 -8.99 -24.24 -7.58
N GLU A 306 -9.45 -23.01 -7.33
CA GLU A 306 -8.63 -21.93 -6.74
C GLU A 306 -8.18 -22.28 -5.31
N LEU A 307 -9.08 -22.80 -4.48
CA LEU A 307 -8.75 -23.24 -3.12
C LEU A 307 -7.74 -24.39 -3.11
N ASN A 308 -7.86 -25.35 -4.04
CA ASN A 308 -6.88 -26.44 -4.18
C ASN A 308 -5.51 -25.93 -4.60
N GLN A 309 -5.46 -24.98 -5.54
CA GLN A 309 -4.21 -24.34 -5.93
C GLN A 309 -3.55 -23.62 -4.75
N LYS A 310 -4.31 -22.83 -3.99
CA LYS A 310 -3.80 -22.16 -2.78
C LYS A 310 -3.30 -23.14 -1.72
N LEU A 311 -3.99 -24.26 -1.55
CA LEU A 311 -3.57 -25.31 -0.63
C LEU A 311 -2.25 -25.94 -1.06
N GLN A 312 -2.08 -26.17 -2.37
CA GLN A 312 -0.83 -26.68 -2.94
C GLN A 312 0.31 -25.68 -2.74
N GLU A 313 0.10 -24.39 -3.03
CA GLU A 313 1.08 -23.31 -2.81
C GLU A 313 1.54 -23.22 -1.34
N ILE A 314 0.62 -23.42 -0.38
CA ILE A 314 0.96 -23.48 1.04
C ILE A 314 1.79 -24.73 1.36
N ASN A 315 1.42 -25.90 0.84
CA ASN A 315 2.19 -27.12 1.05
C ASN A 315 3.60 -27.00 0.45
N ASP A 316 3.72 -26.51 -0.77
CA ASP A 316 5.01 -26.27 -1.44
C ASP A 316 5.89 -25.28 -0.64
N SER A 317 5.27 -24.24 -0.09
CA SER A 317 5.94 -23.27 0.79
C SER A 317 6.40 -23.90 2.12
N MET A 318 5.60 -24.82 2.67
CA MET A 318 5.98 -25.57 3.88
C MET A 318 7.14 -26.53 3.57
N ASP A 319 7.08 -27.27 2.47
CA ASP A 319 8.11 -28.24 2.06
C ASP A 319 9.42 -27.56 1.70
N ALA A 320 9.36 -26.47 0.93
CA ALA A 320 10.54 -25.64 0.64
C ALA A 320 11.17 -25.10 1.92
N GLY A 321 10.35 -24.62 2.84
CA GLY A 321 10.85 -24.12 4.11
C GLY A 321 11.42 -25.22 5.02
N ASN A 322 10.87 -26.43 5.00
CA ASN A 322 11.43 -27.56 5.74
C ASN A 322 12.77 -28.03 5.13
N ALA A 323 12.84 -28.08 3.80
CA ALA A 323 14.07 -28.38 3.08
C ALA A 323 15.18 -27.34 3.37
N LEU A 324 14.84 -26.05 3.36
CA LEU A 324 15.79 -24.97 3.68
C LEU A 324 16.19 -24.96 5.15
N SER A 325 15.32 -25.36 6.07
CA SER A 325 15.64 -25.43 7.51
C SER A 325 16.66 -26.51 7.86
N SER A 326 16.81 -27.54 7.01
CA SER A 326 17.82 -28.61 7.17
C SER A 326 19.19 -28.23 6.63
N ILE A 327 19.32 -27.11 5.92
CA ILE A 327 20.58 -26.64 5.35
C ILE A 327 21.32 -25.83 6.42
N ALA A 328 22.43 -26.38 6.91
CA ALA A 328 23.33 -25.63 7.78
C ALA A 328 24.17 -24.66 6.94
N PHE A 329 23.76 -23.41 6.92
CA PHE A 329 24.54 -22.36 6.28
C PHE A 329 25.76 -22.05 7.13
N LYS A 330 26.96 -22.23 6.59
CA LYS A 330 28.21 -21.77 7.21
C LYS A 330 28.52 -20.31 6.86
N VAL A 331 28.02 -19.87 5.74
CA VAL A 331 28.17 -18.50 5.23
C VAL A 331 26.81 -17.94 4.84
N CYS A 332 26.65 -16.63 4.95
CA CYS A 332 25.44 -15.94 4.50
C CYS A 332 25.25 -16.11 2.99
N PRO A 333 24.10 -16.59 2.49
CA PRO A 333 23.87 -16.78 1.06
C PRO A 333 23.80 -15.46 0.27
N CYS A 334 23.66 -14.32 0.94
CA CYS A 334 23.62 -13.00 0.29
C CYS A 334 25.01 -12.34 0.19
N CYS A 335 25.83 -12.38 1.25
CA CYS A 335 27.09 -11.64 1.31
C CYS A 335 28.32 -12.53 1.50
N PHE A 336 28.14 -13.86 1.59
CA PHE A 336 29.19 -14.88 1.79
C PHE A 336 30.06 -14.70 3.04
N SER A 337 29.68 -13.84 3.98
CA SER A 337 30.35 -13.71 5.28
C SER A 337 30.07 -14.93 6.16
N GLU A 338 31.02 -15.30 7.01
CA GLU A 338 30.83 -16.37 8.00
C GLU A 338 29.71 -16.00 8.98
N LEU A 339 28.78 -16.93 9.18
CA LEU A 339 27.69 -16.76 10.15
C LEU A 339 28.20 -17.14 11.54
N PRO A 340 27.77 -16.43 12.62
CA PRO A 340 28.09 -16.80 13.97
C PRO A 340 27.51 -18.19 14.32
N GLU A 341 28.21 -18.95 15.17
CA GLU A 341 27.70 -20.24 15.64
C GLU A 341 26.32 -20.06 16.29
N SER A 342 25.30 -20.67 15.68
CA SER A 342 23.92 -20.61 16.17
C SER A 342 23.74 -21.58 17.33
N THR A 343 23.02 -21.17 18.38
CA THR A 343 22.53 -22.07 19.42
C THR A 343 21.59 -23.11 18.82
N GLU A 344 21.63 -24.34 19.32
CA GLU A 344 20.73 -25.42 18.88
C GLU A 344 19.27 -24.94 18.90
N GLY A 345 18.58 -25.03 17.76
CA GLY A 345 17.18 -24.62 17.59
C GLY A 345 16.93 -23.18 17.12
N ALA A 346 17.98 -22.35 16.93
CA ALA A 346 17.84 -21.02 16.37
C ALA A 346 18.09 -21.00 14.86
N CYS A 347 17.47 -20.02 14.17
CA CYS A 347 17.69 -19.83 12.74
C CYS A 347 19.16 -19.49 12.47
N SER A 348 19.83 -20.28 11.64
CA SER A 348 21.25 -20.08 11.28
C SER A 348 21.53 -18.77 10.56
N LEU A 349 20.50 -18.08 10.01
CA LEU A 349 20.65 -16.82 9.28
C LEU A 349 20.37 -15.60 10.15
N CYS A 350 19.32 -15.63 10.99
CA CYS A 350 18.89 -14.46 11.78
C CYS A 350 18.95 -14.64 13.28
N GLY A 351 19.32 -15.82 13.79
CA GLY A 351 19.44 -16.11 15.23
C GLY A 351 18.13 -16.22 16.02
N SER A 352 16.97 -16.13 15.36
CA SER A 352 15.68 -16.20 16.04
C SER A 352 15.38 -17.61 16.53
N SER A 353 15.11 -17.78 17.82
CA SER A 353 14.75 -19.07 18.43
C SER A 353 13.30 -19.51 18.14
N ASP A 354 12.40 -18.55 17.87
CA ASP A 354 10.96 -18.81 17.71
C ASP A 354 10.49 -18.88 16.25
N TYR A 355 11.41 -18.79 15.27
CA TYR A 355 11.03 -18.63 13.87
C TYR A 355 10.29 -19.84 13.29
N LEU A 356 10.68 -21.05 13.70
CA LEU A 356 10.05 -22.30 13.23
C LEU A 356 8.64 -22.47 13.80
N GLU A 357 8.44 -22.16 15.08
CA GLU A 357 7.13 -22.26 15.72
C GLU A 357 6.13 -21.25 15.16
N ARG A 358 6.52 -19.98 15.04
CA ARG A 358 5.66 -18.92 14.48
C ARG A 358 5.30 -19.17 13.03
N ARG A 359 6.28 -19.56 12.21
CA ARG A 359 6.05 -19.87 10.79
C ARG A 359 5.14 -21.07 10.64
N ASN A 360 5.45 -22.18 11.33
CA ASN A 360 4.66 -23.40 11.25
C ASN A 360 3.23 -23.19 11.77
N THR A 361 3.05 -22.44 12.86
CA THR A 361 1.74 -22.11 13.40
C THR A 361 0.90 -21.29 12.43
N ASN A 362 1.46 -20.26 11.78
CA ASN A 362 0.74 -19.45 10.81
C ASN A 362 0.40 -20.23 9.53
N MET A 363 1.36 -21.01 9.00
CA MET A 363 1.12 -21.85 7.82
C MET A 363 0.07 -22.95 8.09
N LEU A 364 0.14 -23.59 9.25
CA LEU A 364 -0.87 -24.59 9.67
C LEU A 364 -2.26 -23.96 9.85
N ARG A 365 -2.32 -22.74 10.40
CA ARG A 365 -3.59 -22.00 10.51
C ARG A 365 -4.18 -21.71 9.15
N MET A 366 -3.41 -21.17 8.20
CA MET A 366 -3.85 -20.91 6.83
C MET A 366 -4.27 -22.19 6.12
N LYS A 367 -3.48 -23.28 6.25
CA LYS A 367 -3.80 -24.60 5.70
C LYS A 367 -5.12 -25.13 6.26
N ASN A 368 -5.33 -25.04 7.57
CA ASN A 368 -6.56 -25.47 8.22
C ASN A 368 -7.76 -24.65 7.73
N GLU A 369 -7.62 -23.34 7.63
CA GLU A 369 -8.69 -22.45 7.15
C GLU A 369 -9.10 -22.80 5.72
N ILE A 370 -8.13 -22.93 4.80
CA ILE A 370 -8.40 -23.34 3.41
C ILE A 370 -8.98 -24.76 3.36
N SER A 371 -8.50 -25.69 4.20
CA SER A 371 -9.02 -27.05 4.25
C SER A 371 -10.47 -27.10 4.73
N ILE A 372 -10.86 -26.22 5.66
CA ILE A 372 -12.25 -26.08 6.11
C ILE A 372 -13.10 -25.50 4.97
N GLN A 373 -12.65 -24.43 4.32
CA GLN A 373 -13.34 -23.84 3.17
C GLN A 373 -13.51 -24.85 2.03
N LEU A 374 -12.49 -25.65 1.73
CA LEU A 374 -12.57 -26.74 0.75
C LEU A 374 -13.65 -27.75 1.10
N LYS A 375 -13.69 -28.22 2.36
CA LYS A 375 -14.69 -29.18 2.81
C LYS A 375 -16.11 -28.63 2.74
N GLU A 376 -16.30 -27.39 3.16
CA GLU A 376 -17.62 -26.74 3.12
C GLU A 376 -18.08 -26.51 1.68
N SER A 377 -17.21 -25.97 0.83
CA SER A 377 -17.50 -25.73 -0.59
C SER A 377 -17.75 -27.04 -1.35
N HIS A 378 -17.02 -28.12 -1.01
CA HIS A 378 -17.24 -29.42 -1.61
C HIS A 378 -18.62 -29.99 -1.26
N LYS A 379 -19.07 -29.84 -0.01
CA LYS A 379 -20.44 -30.23 0.39
C LYS A 379 -21.52 -29.43 -0.35
N ILE A 380 -21.26 -28.13 -0.58
CA ILE A 380 -22.19 -27.28 -1.35
C ILE A 380 -22.21 -27.75 -2.81
N TYR A 381 -21.05 -28.00 -3.39
CA TYR A 381 -20.93 -28.57 -4.75
C TYR A 381 -21.68 -29.87 -4.91
N GLU A 382 -21.50 -30.85 -4.02
CA GLU A 382 -22.20 -32.15 -4.06
C GLU A 382 -23.70 -31.95 -3.99
N ARG A 383 -24.21 -31.11 -3.08
CA ARG A 383 -25.65 -30.83 -2.96
C ARG A 383 -26.22 -30.19 -4.23
N LYS A 384 -25.55 -29.19 -4.77
CA LYS A 384 -25.98 -28.46 -5.97
C LYS A 384 -25.92 -29.37 -7.19
N SER A 385 -24.87 -30.19 -7.33
CA SER A 385 -24.71 -31.18 -8.39
C SER A 385 -25.83 -32.25 -8.34
N GLN A 386 -26.16 -32.73 -7.14
CA GLN A 386 -27.26 -33.68 -6.96
C GLN A 386 -28.62 -33.07 -7.30
N THR A 387 -28.83 -31.79 -6.93
CA THR A 387 -30.06 -31.07 -7.30
C THR A 387 -30.15 -30.87 -8.81
N LEU A 388 -29.04 -30.62 -9.49
CA LEU A 388 -28.95 -30.49 -10.94
C LEU A 388 -29.33 -31.82 -11.65
N ASP A 389 -28.80 -32.94 -11.14
CA ASP A 389 -29.15 -34.28 -11.64
C ASP A 389 -30.65 -34.60 -11.47
N ASP A 390 -31.24 -34.23 -10.33
CA ASP A 390 -32.66 -34.47 -10.05
C ASP A 390 -33.56 -33.58 -10.94
N ILE A 391 -33.16 -32.35 -11.21
CA ILE A 391 -33.83 -31.46 -12.16
C ILE A 391 -33.69 -32.01 -13.59
N GLY A 392 -32.53 -32.55 -13.96
CA GLY A 392 -32.33 -33.23 -15.24
C GLY A 392 -33.24 -34.45 -15.44
N LYS A 393 -33.48 -35.22 -14.36
CA LYS A 393 -34.47 -36.34 -14.38
C LYS A 393 -35.88 -35.81 -14.55
N LYS A 394 -36.26 -34.79 -13.76
CA LYS A 394 -37.59 -34.16 -13.85
C LYS A 394 -37.88 -33.62 -15.24
N LYS A 395 -36.88 -32.97 -15.88
CA LYS A 395 -37.01 -32.53 -17.27
C LYS A 395 -37.33 -33.66 -18.22
N LYS A 396 -36.59 -34.78 -18.16
CA LYS A 396 -36.83 -35.98 -18.99
C LYS A 396 -38.22 -36.60 -18.75
N GLU A 397 -38.70 -36.58 -17.50
CA GLU A 397 -40.05 -37.02 -17.14
C GLU A 397 -41.10 -36.14 -17.80
N LEU A 398 -40.97 -34.81 -17.69
CA LEU A 398 -41.86 -33.83 -18.30
C LEU A 398 -41.84 -33.91 -19.84
N GLU A 399 -40.69 -34.11 -20.46
CA GLU A 399 -40.56 -34.34 -21.91
C GLU A 399 -41.30 -35.63 -22.34
N THR A 400 -41.17 -36.71 -21.53
CA THR A 400 -41.84 -37.98 -21.80
C THR A 400 -43.35 -37.85 -21.63
N GLU A 401 -43.79 -37.12 -20.60
CA GLU A 401 -45.19 -36.83 -20.34
C GLU A 401 -45.79 -35.95 -21.44
N LEU A 402 -45.06 -34.94 -21.89
CA LEU A 402 -45.43 -34.09 -23.03
C LEU A 402 -45.64 -34.93 -24.29
N ARG A 403 -44.67 -35.81 -24.63
CA ARG A 403 -44.80 -36.73 -25.78
C ARG A 403 -46.00 -37.64 -25.69
N LYS A 404 -46.24 -38.22 -24.50
CA LYS A 404 -47.42 -39.09 -24.26
C LYS A 404 -48.72 -38.30 -24.39
N SER A 405 -48.81 -37.10 -23.84
CA SER A 405 -49.97 -36.23 -23.90
C SER A 405 -50.28 -35.80 -25.32
N ILE A 406 -49.24 -35.43 -26.08
CA ILE A 406 -49.35 -35.11 -27.52
C ILE A 406 -49.81 -36.31 -28.32
N THR A 407 -49.21 -37.51 -28.11
CA THR A 407 -49.56 -38.73 -28.80
C THR A 407 -51.02 -39.18 -28.50
N LYS A 408 -51.44 -39.06 -27.23
CA LYS A 408 -52.80 -39.30 -26.79
C LYS A 408 -53.78 -38.32 -27.44
N THR A 409 -53.45 -37.03 -27.50
CA THR A 409 -54.29 -36.01 -28.13
C THR A 409 -54.38 -36.25 -29.65
N VAL A 410 -53.25 -36.57 -30.31
CA VAL A 410 -53.18 -36.88 -31.73
C VAL A 410 -54.00 -38.18 -32.04
N ALA A 411 -53.92 -39.23 -31.19
CA ALA A 411 -54.69 -40.44 -31.37
C ALA A 411 -56.19 -40.19 -31.19
N THR A 412 -56.61 -39.36 -30.23
CA THR A 412 -58.00 -38.97 -30.02
C THR A 412 -58.53 -38.13 -31.20
N VAL A 413 -57.73 -37.21 -31.69
CA VAL A 413 -58.05 -36.38 -32.86
C VAL A 413 -58.02 -37.16 -34.17
N ALA A 414 -57.17 -38.20 -34.30
CA ALA A 414 -57.10 -39.03 -35.51
C ALA A 414 -58.36 -39.93 -35.72
N VAL A 415 -59.12 -40.22 -34.67
CA VAL A 415 -60.32 -41.03 -34.75
C VAL A 415 -61.57 -40.22 -35.15
N GLN A 416 -61.57 -38.88 -35.01
CA GLN A 416 -62.74 -38.00 -35.25
C GLN A 416 -62.58 -36.92 -36.33
N ASN A 417 -61.65 -37.04 -37.29
CA ASN A 417 -61.13 -35.85 -37.92
C ASN A 417 -61.67 -35.53 -39.33
N SER A 418 -62.11 -34.27 -39.46
CA SER A 418 -62.19 -33.54 -40.70
C SER A 418 -60.76 -32.96 -41.04
N GLN A 419 -60.46 -32.84 -42.33
CA GLN A 419 -59.21 -32.32 -42.89
C GLN A 419 -58.79 -30.92 -42.30
N ARG A 420 -59.80 -30.17 -41.85
CA ARG A 420 -59.66 -28.79 -41.27
C ARG A 420 -58.98 -28.74 -39.91
N GLU A 421 -59.14 -29.77 -39.03
CA GLU A 421 -58.42 -29.73 -37.72
C GLU A 421 -56.96 -30.11 -37.85
N LYS A 422 -56.60 -30.89 -38.84
CA LYS A 422 -55.18 -31.12 -39.18
C LYS A 422 -54.49 -29.83 -39.65
N GLU A 423 -55.18 -29.00 -40.41
CA GLU A 423 -54.67 -27.72 -40.89
C GLU A 423 -54.50 -26.71 -39.73
N LEU A 424 -55.44 -26.62 -38.78
CA LEU A 424 -55.34 -25.81 -37.60
C LEU A 424 -54.18 -26.23 -36.70
N PHE A 425 -53.98 -27.51 -36.47
CA PHE A 425 -52.87 -28.05 -35.73
C PHE A 425 -51.52 -27.72 -36.38
N ALA A 426 -51.42 -27.83 -37.69
CA ALA A 426 -50.21 -27.47 -38.43
C ALA A 426 -49.88 -25.95 -38.28
N LEU A 427 -50.91 -25.08 -38.29
CA LEU A 427 -50.72 -23.62 -38.07
C LEU A 427 -50.24 -23.31 -36.65
N TYR A 428 -50.80 -23.99 -35.61
CA TYR A 428 -50.32 -23.81 -34.24
C TYR A 428 -48.89 -24.32 -34.04
N THR A 429 -48.54 -25.46 -34.66
CA THR A 429 -47.18 -25.98 -34.62
C THR A 429 -46.18 -24.99 -35.24
N LYS A 430 -46.55 -24.45 -36.42
CA LYS A 430 -45.72 -23.46 -37.10
C LYS A 430 -45.56 -22.16 -36.31
N THR A 431 -46.62 -21.74 -35.60
CA THR A 431 -46.52 -20.56 -34.70
C THR A 431 -45.53 -20.82 -33.56
N GLY A 432 -45.58 -21.99 -32.94
CA GLY A 432 -44.67 -22.37 -31.88
C GLY A 432 -43.19 -22.45 -32.34
N GLU A 433 -42.95 -22.97 -33.55
CA GLU A 433 -41.60 -23.01 -34.14
C GLU A 433 -41.06 -21.61 -34.42
N LEU A 434 -41.88 -20.67 -34.86
CA LEU A 434 -41.48 -19.28 -35.10
C LEU A 434 -41.22 -18.53 -33.78
N GLU A 435 -42.07 -18.73 -32.76
CA GLU A 435 -41.87 -18.18 -31.43
C GLU A 435 -40.54 -18.67 -30.80
N GLN A 436 -40.22 -19.96 -31.00
CA GLN A 436 -38.93 -20.50 -30.55
C GLN A 436 -37.76 -19.88 -31.33
N LYS A 437 -37.84 -19.68 -32.63
CA LYS A 437 -36.80 -18.99 -33.41
C LYS A 437 -36.59 -17.57 -32.97
N ILE A 438 -37.64 -16.84 -32.60
CA ILE A 438 -37.52 -15.48 -32.05
C ILE A 438 -36.77 -15.51 -30.72
N ALA A 439 -37.12 -16.40 -29.81
CA ALA A 439 -36.44 -16.53 -28.53
C ALA A 439 -34.94 -16.86 -28.69
N ASP A 440 -34.58 -17.72 -29.65
CA ASP A 440 -33.20 -18.05 -29.96
C ASP A 440 -32.41 -16.85 -30.54
N LEU A 441 -33.08 -16.02 -31.36
CA LEU A 441 -32.48 -14.77 -31.88
C LEU A 441 -32.25 -13.76 -30.76
N GLU A 442 -33.24 -13.54 -29.89
CA GLU A 442 -33.12 -12.59 -28.76
C GLU A 442 -31.96 -13.02 -27.83
N ARG A 443 -31.84 -14.29 -27.53
CA ARG A 443 -30.75 -14.84 -26.73
C ARG A 443 -29.37 -14.63 -27.40
N THR A 444 -29.30 -14.84 -28.71
CA THR A 444 -28.04 -14.61 -29.46
C THR A 444 -27.62 -13.16 -29.42
N GLU A 445 -28.58 -12.25 -29.48
CA GLU A 445 -28.35 -10.80 -29.40
C GLU A 445 -27.88 -10.37 -28.02
N GLU A 446 -28.48 -10.89 -26.95
CA GLU A 446 -28.02 -10.66 -25.57
C GLU A 446 -26.57 -11.10 -25.37
N LEU A 447 -26.20 -12.30 -25.84
CA LEU A 447 -24.83 -12.80 -25.75
C LEU A 447 -23.84 -11.93 -26.57
N ARG A 448 -24.26 -11.45 -27.74
CA ARG A 448 -23.45 -10.54 -28.58
C ARG A 448 -23.22 -9.21 -27.86
N ASN A 449 -24.26 -8.64 -27.25
CA ASN A 449 -24.17 -7.41 -26.47
C ASN A 449 -23.26 -7.58 -25.26
N ALA A 450 -23.33 -8.73 -24.57
CA ALA A 450 -22.43 -9.06 -23.48
C ALA A 450 -20.96 -9.14 -23.93
N ILE A 451 -20.67 -9.77 -25.09
CA ILE A 451 -19.32 -9.81 -25.66
C ILE A 451 -18.82 -8.40 -25.98
N ASN A 452 -19.65 -7.54 -26.57
CA ASN A 452 -19.28 -6.18 -26.91
C ASN A 452 -18.93 -5.37 -25.66
N ALA A 453 -19.75 -5.45 -24.61
CA ALA A 453 -19.50 -4.80 -23.32
C ALA A 453 -18.20 -5.31 -22.67
N LEU A 454 -17.99 -6.62 -22.64
CA LEU A 454 -16.76 -7.22 -22.12
C LEU A 454 -15.53 -6.86 -22.96
N SER A 455 -15.67 -6.74 -24.28
CA SER A 455 -14.59 -6.34 -25.20
C SER A 455 -14.17 -4.89 -24.97
N THR A 456 -15.12 -4.00 -24.74
CA THR A 456 -14.84 -2.60 -24.37
C THR A 456 -14.08 -2.55 -23.02
N ARG A 457 -14.58 -3.25 -22.00
CA ARG A 457 -13.93 -3.31 -20.70
C ARG A 457 -12.54 -3.96 -20.76
N ARG A 458 -12.37 -4.99 -21.59
CA ARG A 458 -11.05 -5.57 -21.86
C ARG A 458 -10.08 -4.54 -22.40
N GLN A 459 -10.52 -3.72 -23.38
CA GLN A 459 -9.67 -2.68 -23.97
C GLN A 459 -9.25 -1.64 -22.93
N GLU A 460 -10.18 -1.14 -22.12
CA GLU A 460 -9.88 -0.18 -21.03
C GLU A 460 -8.83 -0.72 -20.06
N ILE A 461 -8.98 -1.98 -19.64
CA ILE A 461 -8.00 -2.61 -18.71
C ILE A 461 -6.68 -2.88 -19.42
N GLN A 462 -6.68 -3.26 -20.69
CA GLN A 462 -5.47 -3.45 -21.50
C GLN A 462 -4.68 -2.16 -21.63
N ASP A 463 -5.34 -1.03 -21.88
CA ASP A 463 -4.72 0.29 -21.97
C ASP A 463 -4.13 0.71 -20.63
N LYS A 464 -4.86 0.43 -19.53
CA LYS A 464 -4.36 0.65 -18.16
C LYS A 464 -3.13 -0.20 -17.84
N VAL A 465 -3.12 -1.47 -18.19
CA VAL A 465 -1.97 -2.38 -18.03
C VAL A 465 -0.76 -1.85 -18.79
N SER A 466 -0.97 -1.41 -20.03
CA SER A 466 0.10 -0.86 -20.86
C SER A 466 0.68 0.44 -20.29
N ALA A 467 -0.17 1.34 -19.80
CA ALA A 467 0.25 2.58 -19.16
C ALA A 467 1.04 2.30 -17.86
N LEU A 468 0.57 1.36 -17.02
CA LEU A 468 1.27 0.95 -15.81
C LEU A 468 2.64 0.32 -16.11
N LYS A 469 2.74 -0.55 -17.12
CA LYS A 469 4.03 -1.16 -17.53
C LYS A 469 5.04 -0.09 -17.95
N ASN A 470 4.63 0.87 -18.77
CA ASN A 470 5.50 1.96 -19.22
C ASN A 470 5.94 2.86 -18.04
N SER A 471 5.02 3.17 -17.12
CA SER A 471 5.32 3.96 -15.91
C SER A 471 6.32 3.23 -15.01
N ILE A 472 6.10 1.93 -14.77
CA ILE A 472 6.98 1.08 -13.96
C ILE A 472 8.38 1.00 -14.59
N GLU A 473 8.49 0.75 -15.89
CA GLU A 473 9.78 0.67 -16.59
C GLU A 473 10.56 1.99 -16.50
N LEU A 474 9.89 3.13 -16.67
CA LEU A 474 10.49 4.44 -16.50
C LEU A 474 10.99 4.64 -15.07
N LYS A 475 10.16 4.34 -14.06
CA LYS A 475 10.54 4.48 -12.65
C LYS A 475 11.67 3.53 -12.26
N GLU A 476 11.66 2.30 -12.75
CA GLU A 476 12.76 1.35 -12.53
C GLU A 476 14.08 1.82 -13.16
N SER A 477 14.03 2.39 -14.34
CA SER A 477 15.23 2.95 -14.99
C SER A 477 15.81 4.11 -14.18
N LEU A 478 14.97 5.00 -13.68
CA LEU A 478 15.37 6.08 -12.78
C LEU A 478 15.90 5.55 -11.44
N ALA A 479 15.27 4.52 -10.89
CA ALA A 479 15.70 3.88 -9.65
C ALA A 479 17.08 3.23 -9.74
N ARG A 480 17.54 2.81 -10.92
CA ARG A 480 18.90 2.28 -11.14
C ARG A 480 19.98 3.35 -11.12
N ILE A 481 19.66 4.57 -11.56
CA ILE A 481 20.61 5.70 -11.64
C ILE A 481 20.76 6.40 -10.29
N ARG A 482 19.64 6.57 -9.56
CA ARG A 482 19.61 7.32 -8.28
C ARG A 482 20.61 6.85 -7.23
N PRO A 483 20.82 5.54 -6.96
CA PRO A 483 21.78 5.10 -5.96
C PRO A 483 23.20 5.60 -6.24
N GLY A 484 23.64 5.60 -7.51
CA GLY A 484 24.93 6.13 -7.90
C GLY A 484 25.05 7.64 -7.70
N GLU A 485 24.02 8.41 -8.03
CA GLU A 485 23.98 9.86 -7.79
C GLU A 485 23.99 10.21 -6.30
N VAL A 486 23.19 9.48 -5.49
CA VAL A 486 23.14 9.65 -4.03
C VAL A 486 24.49 9.34 -3.43
N HIS A 487 25.08 8.20 -3.80
CA HIS A 487 26.39 7.80 -3.33
C HIS A 487 27.46 8.86 -3.67
N LYS A 488 27.47 9.37 -4.91
CA LYS A 488 28.41 10.39 -5.35
C LYS A 488 28.31 11.66 -4.50
N ILE A 489 27.10 12.20 -4.32
CA ILE A 489 26.89 13.45 -3.55
C ILE A 489 27.31 13.25 -2.09
N ILE A 490 26.91 12.14 -1.48
CA ILE A 490 27.27 11.83 -0.09
C ILE A 490 28.79 11.67 0.03
N SER A 491 29.42 10.92 -0.84
CA SER A 491 30.87 10.67 -0.83
C SER A 491 31.66 11.99 -1.02
N GLU A 492 31.30 12.80 -2.02
CA GLU A 492 31.97 14.09 -2.27
C GLU A 492 31.86 15.03 -1.06
N CYS A 493 30.68 15.11 -0.44
CA CYS A 493 30.47 15.94 0.74
C CYS A 493 31.28 15.45 1.93
N VAL A 494 31.21 14.17 2.28
CA VAL A 494 31.97 13.59 3.40
C VAL A 494 33.47 13.76 3.16
N VAL A 495 33.99 13.41 1.98
CA VAL A 495 35.42 13.59 1.62
C VAL A 495 35.86 15.05 1.80
N SER A 496 35.03 16.02 1.42
CA SER A 496 35.33 17.43 1.60
C SER A 496 35.53 17.79 3.08
N PHE A 497 34.64 17.33 3.97
CA PHE A 497 34.78 17.54 5.41
C PHE A 497 35.99 16.80 5.98
N LEU A 498 36.23 15.54 5.58
CA LEU A 498 37.37 14.75 6.07
C LEU A 498 38.71 15.39 5.69
N LYS A 499 38.85 15.93 4.48
CA LYS A 499 40.05 16.64 4.04
C LYS A 499 40.27 17.98 4.74
N SER A 500 39.20 18.61 5.24
CA SER A 500 39.28 19.82 6.04
C SER A 500 39.54 19.57 7.53
N ASP A 501 39.55 18.31 7.95
CA ASP A 501 39.79 17.93 9.34
C ASP A 501 41.25 18.20 9.73
N SER A 502 41.43 18.85 10.85
CA SER A 502 42.77 19.10 11.45
C SER A 502 43.27 17.95 12.33
N GLY A 503 42.56 16.86 12.36
CA GLY A 503 42.93 15.63 13.12
C GLY A 503 44.11 14.89 12.50
N SER A 504 44.62 13.89 13.24
CA SER A 504 45.82 13.12 12.88
C SER A 504 45.55 11.87 12.00
N GLU A 505 44.28 11.62 11.62
CA GLU A 505 43.92 10.43 10.82
C GLU A 505 44.40 10.62 9.37
N LYS A 506 45.41 9.85 8.96
CA LYS A 506 45.93 9.87 7.58
C LYS A 506 44.86 9.47 6.55
N GLU A 507 44.05 8.51 6.89
CA GLU A 507 42.94 8.02 6.04
C GLU A 507 41.93 9.13 5.70
N PHE A 508 41.75 10.12 6.57
CA PHE A 508 40.86 11.26 6.31
C PHE A 508 41.46 12.20 5.26
N GLN A 509 42.77 12.45 5.33
CA GLN A 509 43.47 13.28 4.35
C GLN A 509 43.55 12.60 2.97
N GLU A 510 43.63 11.26 2.97
CA GLU A 510 43.69 10.42 1.78
C GLU A 510 42.30 9.91 1.36
N ALA A 511 41.21 10.38 1.95
CA ALA A 511 39.85 9.93 1.68
C ALA A 511 39.49 10.13 0.21
N SER A 512 39.06 9.08 -0.45
CA SER A 512 38.64 9.06 -1.84
C SER A 512 37.31 8.35 -2.05
N GLU A 513 37.00 7.35 -1.22
CA GLU A 513 35.79 6.55 -1.28
C GLU A 513 35.15 6.45 0.08
N ILE A 514 33.82 6.70 0.12
CA ILE A 514 33.00 6.61 1.32
C ILE A 514 31.90 5.59 1.06
N GLU A 515 31.90 4.56 1.85
CA GLU A 515 30.80 3.60 1.85
C GLU A 515 29.94 3.81 3.10
N TYR A 516 28.65 3.58 2.99
CA TYR A 516 27.73 3.67 4.13
C TYR A 516 26.70 2.54 4.06
N ASP A 517 26.35 2.03 5.23
CA ASP A 517 25.39 0.95 5.39
C ASP A 517 24.35 1.38 6.46
N PHE A 518 23.15 1.70 6.00
CA PHE A 518 22.05 2.05 6.89
C PHE A 518 21.61 0.89 7.77
N ALA A 519 21.62 -0.34 7.25
CA ALA A 519 21.25 -1.52 8.01
C ALA A 519 22.22 -1.80 9.16
N ALA A 520 23.52 -1.70 8.88
CA ALA A 520 24.57 -1.83 9.88
C ALA A 520 24.81 -0.54 10.69
N SER A 521 24.17 0.58 10.31
CA SER A 521 24.29 1.90 10.97
C SER A 521 25.73 2.42 11.04
N ARG A 522 26.50 2.30 9.95
CA ARG A 522 27.93 2.66 9.92
C ARG A 522 28.36 3.30 8.60
N VAL A 523 29.48 4.05 8.69
CA VAL A 523 30.18 4.64 7.54
C VAL A 523 31.62 4.12 7.53
N SER A 524 32.19 3.89 6.35
CA SER A 524 33.58 3.54 6.14
C SER A 524 34.29 4.51 5.20
N VAL A 525 35.61 4.63 5.36
CA VAL A 525 36.48 5.46 4.52
C VAL A 525 37.53 4.56 3.89
N ASN A 526 37.56 4.51 2.56
CA ASN A 526 38.47 3.63 1.80
C ASN A 526 38.45 2.17 2.30
N GLY A 527 37.24 1.65 2.63
CA GLY A 527 37.03 0.30 3.16
C GLY A 527 37.36 0.11 4.65
N LYS A 528 37.85 1.14 5.37
CA LYS A 528 38.13 1.07 6.81
C LYS A 528 36.96 1.59 7.63
N THR A 529 36.66 0.90 8.74
CA THR A 529 35.59 1.26 9.68
C THR A 529 36.06 1.59 11.10
N TYR A 530 37.34 1.32 11.40
CA TYR A 530 37.91 1.51 12.74
C TYR A 530 38.83 2.74 12.76
N PHE A 531 38.42 3.72 13.53
CA PHE A 531 39.13 4.96 13.81
C PHE A 531 39.07 5.26 15.30
N SER A 532 39.75 6.30 15.76
CA SER A 532 39.57 6.81 17.11
C SER A 532 38.11 7.26 17.31
N GLU A 533 37.59 7.16 18.53
CA GLU A 533 36.18 7.51 18.82
C GLU A 533 35.83 8.95 18.38
N SER A 534 36.77 9.89 18.60
CA SER A 534 36.60 11.26 18.12
C SER A 534 36.56 11.38 16.61
N SER A 535 37.34 10.58 15.88
CA SER A 535 37.36 10.56 14.43
C SER A 535 36.11 9.88 13.86
N ILE A 536 35.62 8.80 14.47
CA ILE A 536 34.33 8.20 14.10
C ILE A 536 33.17 9.20 14.32
N SER A 537 33.17 9.94 15.44
CA SER A 537 32.17 10.98 15.70
C SER A 537 32.20 12.09 14.63
N TYR A 538 33.42 12.53 14.25
CA TYR A 538 33.60 13.51 13.18
C TYR A 538 33.06 12.97 11.84
N LEU A 539 33.41 11.74 11.47
CA LEU A 539 32.94 11.07 10.26
C LEU A 539 31.40 10.97 10.21
N ASN A 540 30.78 10.57 11.31
CA ASN A 540 29.32 10.46 11.39
C ASN A 540 28.65 11.83 11.28
N ASN A 541 29.18 12.86 11.90
CA ASN A 541 28.66 14.22 11.75
C ASN A 541 28.81 14.73 10.31
N ALA A 542 29.94 14.44 9.64
CA ALA A 542 30.12 14.73 8.21
C ALA A 542 29.12 13.97 7.33
N PHE A 543 28.79 12.73 7.67
CA PHE A 543 27.78 11.94 6.97
C PHE A 543 26.37 12.54 7.13
N HIS A 544 25.98 12.98 8.32
CA HIS A 544 24.71 13.67 8.52
C HIS A 544 24.61 14.97 7.72
N LEU A 545 25.70 15.74 7.64
CA LEU A 545 25.78 16.93 6.79
C LEU A 545 25.65 16.57 5.30
N ALA A 546 26.17 15.42 4.88
CA ALA A 546 26.03 14.94 3.51
C ALA A 546 24.58 14.55 3.17
N LEU A 547 23.81 14.00 4.11
CA LEU A 547 22.37 13.78 3.92
C LEU A 547 21.60 15.10 3.75
N LEU A 548 21.95 16.12 4.53
CA LEU A 548 21.41 17.47 4.34
C LEU A 548 21.77 18.00 2.94
N LYS A 549 23.04 17.92 2.54
CA LYS A 549 23.50 18.36 1.21
C LYS A 549 22.76 17.65 0.07
N LEU A 550 22.54 16.34 0.20
CA LEU A 550 21.74 15.58 -0.76
C LEU A 550 20.35 16.19 -0.95
N SER A 551 19.68 16.57 0.15
CA SER A 551 18.33 17.17 0.09
C SER A 551 18.30 18.56 -0.54
N LEU A 552 19.43 19.29 -0.51
CA LEU A 552 19.57 20.57 -1.19
C LEU A 552 19.84 20.38 -2.69
N ALA A 553 20.61 19.36 -3.03
CA ALA A 553 21.04 19.08 -4.41
C ALA A 553 20.01 18.35 -5.26
N LYS A 554 19.16 17.49 -4.66
CA LYS A 554 18.26 16.61 -5.41
C LYS A 554 16.80 16.74 -4.97
N ASP A 555 15.90 16.83 -5.95
CA ASP A 555 14.46 17.03 -5.72
C ASP A 555 13.76 15.80 -5.19
N TYR A 556 14.30 14.61 -5.44
CA TYR A 556 13.75 13.36 -4.97
C TYR A 556 14.16 13.01 -3.53
N ALA A 557 15.17 13.67 -2.96
CA ALA A 557 15.58 13.47 -1.57
C ALA A 557 14.52 14.02 -0.60
N ARG A 558 14.24 13.26 0.44
CA ARG A 558 13.16 13.53 1.41
C ARG A 558 13.66 13.92 2.79
N PHE A 559 14.95 14.17 2.94
CA PHE A 559 15.51 14.71 4.16
C PHE A 559 15.00 16.15 4.35
N PRO A 560 14.39 16.50 5.52
CA PRO A 560 13.56 17.71 5.64
C PRO A 560 14.37 19.01 5.83
N ARG A 561 15.61 19.06 5.39
CA ARG A 561 16.51 20.23 5.41
C ARG A 561 16.79 20.81 6.79
N LEU A 562 16.54 20.01 7.83
CA LEU A 562 16.89 20.28 9.22
C LEU A 562 17.88 19.23 9.70
N LEU A 563 18.98 19.66 10.32
CA LEU A 563 19.94 18.77 10.97
C LEU A 563 20.23 19.28 12.37
N ILE A 564 20.23 18.38 13.37
CA ILE A 564 20.50 18.71 14.77
C ILE A 564 21.66 17.83 15.24
N LEU A 565 22.77 18.47 15.65
CA LEU A 565 23.97 17.80 16.15
C LEU A 565 24.17 18.16 17.63
N ASP A 566 23.95 17.21 18.53
CA ASP A 566 24.12 17.41 19.98
C ASP A 566 25.48 16.93 20.43
N GLY A 567 26.37 17.92 20.71
CA GLY A 567 27.69 17.64 21.28
C GLY A 567 28.70 17.17 20.23
N ILE A 568 29.08 18.05 19.29
CA ILE A 568 30.06 17.71 18.27
C ILE A 568 31.45 17.38 18.84
N GLU A 569 31.77 17.79 20.10
CA GLU A 569 32.99 17.44 20.81
C GLU A 569 32.96 16.11 21.56
N ASN A 570 31.89 15.32 21.38
CA ASN A 570 31.80 14.05 22.06
C ASN A 570 33.00 13.14 21.73
N PHE A 571 33.27 12.25 22.67
CA PHE A 571 34.34 11.24 22.55
C PHE A 571 35.75 11.82 22.43
N GLY A 572 35.98 13.03 23.03
CA GLY A 572 37.32 13.57 23.16
C GLY A 572 37.82 14.37 21.95
N LEU A 573 36.92 14.89 21.12
CA LEU A 573 37.31 15.82 20.07
C LEU A 573 37.88 17.09 20.70
N GLU A 574 39.07 17.50 20.29
CA GLU A 574 39.72 18.68 20.79
C GLU A 574 38.94 19.97 20.44
N ASP A 575 38.97 20.96 21.32
CA ASP A 575 38.25 22.24 21.15
C ASP A 575 38.59 22.91 19.82
N GLN A 576 39.87 22.93 19.44
CA GLN A 576 40.31 23.51 18.16
C GLN A 576 39.76 22.76 16.94
N ARG A 577 39.74 21.43 17.01
CA ARG A 577 39.19 20.57 15.94
C ARG A 577 37.69 20.77 15.79
N SER A 578 36.96 20.92 16.92
CA SER A 578 35.54 21.26 16.94
C SER A 578 35.28 22.64 16.32
N GLN A 579 36.07 23.63 16.66
CA GLN A 579 35.94 24.98 16.10
C GLN A 579 36.23 25.01 14.59
N ASN A 580 37.24 24.28 14.12
CA ASN A 580 37.54 24.13 12.69
C ASN A 580 36.38 23.46 11.96
N PHE A 581 35.74 22.46 12.57
CA PHE A 581 34.58 21.80 12.00
C PHE A 581 33.38 22.76 11.85
N GLN A 582 33.11 23.59 12.84
CA GLN A 582 32.09 24.65 12.77
C GLN A 582 32.34 25.60 11.59
N MET A 583 33.60 26.02 11.40
CA MET A 583 33.99 26.89 10.27
C MET A 583 33.82 26.15 8.92
N SER A 584 34.22 24.89 8.86
CA SER A 584 34.02 24.06 7.67
C SER A 584 32.54 23.97 7.29
N ILE A 585 31.65 23.77 8.26
CA ILE A 585 30.20 23.79 8.03
C ILE A 585 29.74 25.13 7.49
N LYS A 586 30.12 26.23 8.14
CA LYS A 586 29.75 27.58 7.70
C LYS A 586 30.18 27.84 6.25
N ASN A 587 31.44 27.50 5.92
CA ASN A 587 31.99 27.73 4.58
C ASN A 587 31.37 26.84 3.53
N TYR A 588 31.13 25.54 3.84
CA TYR A 588 30.57 24.58 2.89
C TYR A 588 29.15 24.93 2.48
N PHE A 589 28.34 25.44 3.40
CA PHE A 589 26.95 25.81 3.13
C PHE A 589 26.73 27.29 2.83
N ALA A 590 27.81 28.12 2.76
CA ALA A 590 27.70 29.57 2.56
C ALA A 590 27.01 29.95 1.22
N GLU A 591 27.23 29.18 0.17
CA GLU A 591 26.70 29.44 -1.17
C GLU A 591 25.34 28.79 -1.43
N GLU A 592 24.79 28.03 -0.44
CA GLU A 592 23.52 27.32 -0.61
C GLU A 592 22.34 28.31 -0.55
N GLN A 593 21.67 28.48 -1.68
CA GLN A 593 20.48 29.34 -1.79
C GLN A 593 19.21 28.71 -1.21
N ALA A 594 19.16 27.38 -1.15
CA ALA A 594 18.00 26.68 -0.64
C ALA A 594 17.89 26.79 0.88
N GLU A 595 16.70 27.10 1.37
CA GLU A 595 16.44 27.21 2.81
C GLU A 595 16.78 25.89 3.51
N HIS A 596 17.63 25.98 4.52
CA HIS A 596 18.05 24.86 5.36
C HIS A 596 18.39 25.35 6.77
N GLN A 597 18.51 24.44 7.72
CA GLN A 597 18.85 24.77 9.09
C GLN A 597 19.72 23.67 9.71
N ILE A 598 20.81 24.10 10.33
CA ILE A 598 21.75 23.25 11.07
C ILE A 598 21.79 23.78 12.49
N ILE A 599 21.47 22.98 13.48
CA ILE A 599 21.51 23.32 14.90
C ILE A 599 22.60 22.49 15.55
N ILE A 600 23.59 23.16 16.14
CA ILE A 600 24.74 22.52 16.78
C ILE A 600 24.79 22.89 18.26
N ALA A 601 24.90 21.88 19.12
CA ALA A 601 25.27 22.10 20.52
C ALA A 601 26.77 21.86 20.71
N THR A 602 27.50 22.83 21.20
CA THR A 602 28.96 22.78 21.34
C THR A 602 29.44 23.36 22.69
N LYS A 603 30.58 22.89 23.16
CA LYS A 603 31.21 23.43 24.36
C LYS A 603 31.85 24.80 24.10
N THR A 604 32.53 24.92 22.96
CA THR A 604 33.26 26.13 22.55
C THR A 604 32.85 26.56 21.16
N ILE A 605 32.42 27.80 21.01
CA ILE A 605 32.09 28.38 19.69
C ILE A 605 33.38 29.01 19.08
N HIS A 606 33.52 28.86 17.76
CA HIS A 606 34.60 29.55 17.05
C HIS A 606 34.44 31.09 17.19
N PRO A 607 35.53 31.87 17.45
CA PRO A 607 35.42 33.31 17.66
C PRO A 607 34.66 34.06 16.56
N ASP A 608 34.91 33.75 15.29
CA ASP A 608 34.26 34.38 14.13
C ASP A 608 32.77 34.01 13.97
N LEU A 609 32.32 32.94 14.64
CA LEU A 609 30.91 32.50 14.64
C LEU A 609 30.14 32.98 15.88
N ASN A 610 30.84 33.64 16.84
CA ASN A 610 30.22 34.14 18.07
C ASN A 610 29.52 35.48 17.83
N ASN A 611 28.52 35.49 16.97
CA ASN A 611 27.73 36.67 16.62
C ASN A 611 26.21 36.31 16.66
N PRO A 612 25.32 37.31 16.74
CA PRO A 612 23.87 37.08 16.85
C PRO A 612 23.24 36.39 15.64
N GLU A 613 23.88 36.34 14.48
CA GLU A 613 23.37 35.69 13.27
C GLU A 613 23.51 34.16 13.31
N VAL A 614 24.41 33.66 14.17
CA VAL A 614 24.74 32.23 14.27
C VAL A 614 24.49 31.72 15.68
N ARG A 615 24.78 32.52 16.72
CA ARG A 615 24.61 32.09 18.11
C ARG A 615 23.14 32.15 18.52
N VAL A 616 22.66 31.08 19.19
CA VAL A 616 21.33 31.02 19.79
C VAL A 616 21.46 31.10 21.30
N GLY A 617 20.86 32.12 21.88
CA GLY A 617 20.95 32.42 23.30
C GLY A 617 22.36 32.88 23.77
N ASP A 618 22.55 32.88 25.08
CA ASP A 618 23.84 33.20 25.69
C ASP A 618 24.76 31.98 25.77
N HIS A 619 26.04 32.20 26.13
CA HIS A 619 26.93 31.11 26.45
C HIS A 619 26.57 30.52 27.81
N PHE A 620 26.07 29.26 27.86
CA PHE A 620 25.58 28.65 29.08
C PHE A 620 26.73 28.17 29.98
N THR A 621 26.64 28.52 31.26
CA THR A 621 27.59 28.11 32.29
C THR A 621 26.91 27.21 33.34
N LYS A 622 27.66 26.72 34.33
CA LYS A 622 27.07 25.99 35.45
C LYS A 622 26.22 26.88 36.35
N GLU A 623 26.57 28.16 36.44
CA GLU A 623 25.90 29.19 37.22
C GLU A 623 24.71 29.80 36.46
N ALA A 624 24.87 29.96 35.14
CA ALA A 624 23.84 30.48 34.23
C ALA A 624 23.46 29.39 33.22
N LYS A 625 22.64 28.44 33.67
CA LYS A 625 22.16 27.31 32.85
C LYS A 625 21.17 27.78 31.78
N SER A 626 21.02 26.97 30.76
CA SER A 626 20.07 27.21 29.65
C SER A 626 18.63 27.28 30.12
N LEU A 627 18.23 26.41 31.03
CA LEU A 627 16.89 26.41 31.62
C LEU A 627 16.93 27.21 32.93
N LYS A 628 16.18 28.31 32.98
CA LYS A 628 16.02 29.18 34.15
C LYS A 628 15.01 28.58 35.11
N MET A 629 15.45 27.59 35.90
CA MET A 629 14.60 26.80 36.82
C MET A 629 14.37 27.54 38.14
#